data_2200980bd30b6fb06b504634bc22092d
#
_entry.id   2200980bd30b6fb06b504634bc22092d
#
_cell.length_a   1.000
_cell.length_b   1.000
_cell.length_c   1.000
_cell.angle_alpha   90.00
_cell.angle_beta   90.00
_cell.angle_gamma   90.00
#
_symmetry.space_group_name_H-M   'P 1'
#
loop_
_entity.id
_entity.type
_entity.pdbx_description
1 polymer ?
#
loop_
_entity_poly.entity_id
_entity_poly.type
_entity_poly.pdbx_seq_one_letter_code
_entity_poly.pdbx_strand_id
1 'polypeptide(L)'
;MHINLTSVYLLCVLAFICLLSPVATYSANHQIQEDLYRIYDEYESAIVRVKAAFRQQETEDKPSQINLRIGTGFFVSREGHVLVNASRALGAYKIGIEYKGNVYPAEPLGHDPVTNISLLRLINAPESFGVIPLTFEGREVALGTFIFSLACPLDFDVSPIFGILSGVDKKLGDSIFPTAYYRTSISIGSGQGGSPVFDVNGQLIGMTIASIPDMNGSYCLPVSALARVKEDLMVGGKSLRGWIGLEVRENISGQKEHNVYISKINESGPAELAGLKVGDNILSLCGVTINHISDLPSATFKTYINQVSPIKVLREDTVMEFSIKAMEAPENKADSQSSK
;
A
#
# COMPACT_ATOMS: atom_id res chain seq x y z
N MET A 1 -29.99 -49.60 -49.14
CA MET A 1 -29.44 -49.04 -47.89
C MET A 1 -29.18 -47.55 -48.12
N HIS A 2 -30.19 -46.70 -47.85
CA HIS A 2 -30.09 -45.26 -48.03
C HIS A 2 -29.43 -44.63 -46.80
N ILE A 3 -28.20 -44.20 -46.91
CA ILE A 3 -27.54 -43.42 -45.88
C ILE A 3 -28.12 -42.02 -45.92
N ASN A 4 -28.79 -41.63 -44.84
CA ASN A 4 -29.51 -40.37 -44.72
C ASN A 4 -28.49 -39.22 -44.64
N LEU A 5 -28.47 -38.35 -45.67
CA LEU A 5 -27.52 -37.25 -45.83
C LEU A 5 -27.50 -36.30 -44.59
N THR A 6 -28.62 -36.18 -43.92
CA THR A 6 -28.75 -35.39 -42.69
C THR A 6 -27.94 -35.92 -41.50
N SER A 7 -27.77 -37.27 -41.39
CA SER A 7 -26.97 -37.89 -40.33
C SER A 7 -25.46 -37.66 -40.53
N VAL A 8 -25.00 -37.59 -41.77
CA VAL A 8 -23.60 -37.31 -42.10
C VAL A 8 -23.26 -35.85 -41.82
N TYR A 9 -24.15 -34.91 -42.13
CA TYR A 9 -23.96 -33.49 -41.80
C TYR A 9 -23.90 -33.26 -40.29
N LEU A 10 -24.76 -33.91 -39.48
CA LEU A 10 -24.76 -33.79 -38.03
C LEU A 10 -23.48 -34.32 -37.39
N LEU A 11 -22.94 -35.44 -37.92
CA LEU A 11 -21.67 -36.00 -37.47
C LEU A 11 -20.47 -35.11 -37.81
N CYS A 12 -20.46 -34.48 -38.98
CA CYS A 12 -19.41 -33.53 -39.41
C CYS A 12 -19.43 -32.24 -38.56
N VAL A 13 -20.61 -31.72 -38.22
CA VAL A 13 -20.76 -30.53 -37.35
C VAL A 13 -20.31 -30.83 -35.92
N LEU A 14 -20.66 -31.99 -35.33
CA LEU A 14 -20.21 -32.43 -34.03
C LEU A 14 -18.69 -32.67 -33.99
N ALA A 15 -18.10 -33.26 -35.03
CA ALA A 15 -16.65 -33.42 -35.13
C ALA A 15 -15.90 -32.08 -35.23
N PHE A 16 -16.48 -31.08 -35.88
CA PHE A 16 -15.90 -29.74 -36.04
C PHE A 16 -15.96 -28.93 -34.71
N ILE A 17 -17.03 -29.11 -33.91
CA ILE A 17 -17.17 -28.50 -32.58
C ILE A 17 -16.18 -29.13 -31.58
N CYS A 18 -15.91 -30.43 -31.64
CA CYS A 18 -14.93 -31.11 -30.80
C CYS A 18 -13.48 -30.74 -31.13
N LEU A 19 -13.17 -30.27 -32.34
CA LEU A 19 -11.82 -29.84 -32.74
C LEU A 19 -11.51 -28.39 -32.31
N LEU A 20 -12.52 -27.57 -31.99
CA LEU A 20 -12.32 -26.17 -31.55
C LEU A 20 -12.19 -25.99 -30.04
N SER A 21 -12.63 -26.98 -29.25
CA SER A 21 -12.61 -26.88 -27.79
C SER A 21 -11.21 -26.94 -27.12
N PRO A 22 -10.22 -27.72 -27.62
CA PRO A 22 -8.90 -27.73 -26.98
C PRO A 22 -8.03 -26.50 -27.29
N VAL A 23 -8.31 -25.79 -28.42
CA VAL A 23 -7.52 -24.60 -28.78
C VAL A 23 -7.82 -23.39 -27.88
N ALA A 24 -9.07 -23.23 -27.48
CA ALA A 24 -9.48 -22.12 -26.61
C ALA A 24 -8.96 -22.24 -25.17
N THR A 25 -8.90 -23.45 -24.62
CA THR A 25 -8.36 -23.71 -23.28
C THR A 25 -6.83 -23.62 -23.22
N TYR A 26 -6.15 -23.95 -24.32
CA TYR A 26 -4.69 -23.81 -24.42
C TYR A 26 -4.28 -22.32 -24.52
N SER A 27 -5.10 -21.50 -25.18
CA SER A 27 -4.86 -20.06 -25.32
C SER A 27 -4.95 -19.28 -24.02
N ALA A 28 -5.91 -19.58 -23.13
CA ALA A 28 -6.10 -18.84 -21.89
C ALA A 28 -4.97 -19.08 -20.87
N ASN A 29 -4.44 -20.29 -20.75
CA ASN A 29 -3.31 -20.60 -19.88
C ASN A 29 -2.00 -19.97 -20.39
N HIS A 30 -1.88 -19.73 -21.67
CA HIS A 30 -0.69 -19.09 -22.27
C HIS A 30 -0.65 -17.60 -21.95
N GLN A 31 -1.80 -16.94 -21.88
CA GLN A 31 -1.89 -15.49 -21.68
C GLN A 31 -1.32 -15.04 -20.31
N ILE A 32 -1.69 -15.72 -19.22
CA ILE A 32 -1.18 -15.37 -17.87
C ILE A 32 0.34 -15.55 -17.80
N GLN A 33 0.86 -16.59 -18.44
CA GLN A 33 2.30 -16.84 -18.48
C GLN A 33 3.04 -15.77 -19.28
N GLU A 34 2.48 -15.33 -20.40
CA GLU A 34 3.03 -14.25 -21.22
C GLU A 34 2.99 -12.91 -20.48
N ASP A 35 1.89 -12.62 -19.77
CA ASP A 35 1.77 -11.41 -18.94
C ASP A 35 2.83 -11.39 -17.84
N LEU A 36 3.09 -12.52 -17.17
CA LEU A 36 4.13 -12.63 -16.16
C LEU A 36 5.53 -12.39 -16.75
N TYR A 37 5.85 -13.00 -17.91
CA TYR A 37 7.12 -12.78 -18.60
C TYR A 37 7.31 -11.31 -19.00
N ARG A 38 6.29 -10.70 -19.57
CA ARG A 38 6.32 -9.29 -19.96
C ARG A 38 6.56 -8.37 -18.77
N ILE A 39 5.84 -8.57 -17.68
CA ILE A 39 5.99 -7.76 -16.44
C ILE A 39 7.39 -7.95 -15.83
N TYR A 40 7.90 -9.19 -15.83
CA TYR A 40 9.24 -9.48 -15.34
C TYR A 40 10.29 -8.76 -16.18
N ASP A 41 10.27 -8.93 -17.51
CA ASP A 41 11.24 -8.32 -18.43
C ASP A 41 11.21 -6.78 -18.40
N GLU A 42 10.02 -6.20 -18.25
CA GLU A 42 9.83 -4.75 -18.17
C GLU A 42 10.39 -4.14 -16.89
N TYR A 43 10.20 -4.83 -15.74
CA TYR A 43 10.44 -4.22 -14.43
C TYR A 43 11.56 -4.85 -13.60
N GLU A 44 12.16 -5.99 -13.99
CA GLU A 44 13.25 -6.61 -13.20
C GLU A 44 14.39 -5.64 -12.92
N SER A 45 14.73 -4.81 -13.92
CA SER A 45 15.81 -3.82 -13.83
C SER A 45 15.48 -2.61 -12.92
N ALA A 46 14.25 -2.52 -12.43
CA ALA A 46 13.86 -1.52 -11.44
C ALA A 46 13.90 -2.05 -10.00
N ILE A 47 14.05 -3.38 -9.82
CA ILE A 47 14.01 -4.03 -8.51
C ILE A 47 15.40 -4.07 -7.90
N VAL A 48 15.48 -3.81 -6.59
CA VAL A 48 16.74 -3.79 -5.86
C VAL A 48 16.63 -4.54 -4.53
N ARG A 49 17.74 -5.09 -4.07
CA ARG A 49 17.87 -5.60 -2.70
C ARG A 49 18.39 -4.50 -1.80
N VAL A 50 17.68 -4.26 -0.71
CA VAL A 50 18.06 -3.29 0.31
C VAL A 50 18.72 -4.01 1.47
N LYS A 51 19.96 -3.61 1.83
CA LYS A 51 20.73 -4.12 2.96
C LYS A 51 20.93 -2.98 3.95
N ALA A 52 20.31 -3.05 5.11
CA ALA A 52 20.41 -2.02 6.14
C ALA A 52 21.05 -2.58 7.40
N ALA A 53 22.09 -1.91 7.89
CA ALA A 53 22.88 -2.32 9.03
C ALA A 53 22.45 -1.51 10.28
N PHE A 54 22.22 -2.23 11.37
CA PHE A 54 21.82 -1.68 12.67
C PHE A 54 22.88 -2.00 13.71
N ARG A 55 23.23 -1.01 14.54
CA ARG A 55 24.08 -1.25 15.71
C ARG A 55 23.20 -1.64 16.88
N GLN A 56 23.45 -2.79 17.46
CA GLN A 56 22.90 -3.14 18.74
C GLN A 56 23.75 -2.48 19.81
N GLN A 57 23.12 -1.76 20.76
CA GLN A 57 23.85 -1.12 21.85
C GLN A 57 24.62 -2.16 22.66
N GLU A 58 25.85 -1.81 22.99
CA GLU A 58 26.70 -2.58 23.89
C GLU A 58 26.06 -2.60 25.29
N THR A 59 25.85 -3.81 25.82
CA THR A 59 25.46 -4.00 27.23
C THR A 59 26.63 -4.66 27.96
N GLU A 60 26.69 -4.54 29.30
CA GLU A 60 27.83 -5.07 30.10
C GLU A 60 28.19 -6.53 29.78
N ASP A 61 27.22 -7.32 29.26
CA ASP A 61 27.41 -8.75 28.96
C ASP A 61 27.52 -9.08 27.45
N LYS A 62 27.36 -8.12 26.53
CA LYS A 62 27.40 -8.40 25.08
C LYS A 62 28.11 -7.32 24.29
N PRO A 63 29.12 -7.69 23.48
CA PRO A 63 29.80 -6.75 22.59
C PRO A 63 28.82 -6.21 21.53
N SER A 64 29.12 -5.00 21.04
CA SER A 64 28.37 -4.36 19.95
C SER A 64 28.26 -5.31 18.76
N GLN A 65 27.06 -5.66 18.36
CA GLN A 65 26.78 -6.51 17.21
C GLN A 65 26.13 -5.72 16.09
N ILE A 66 26.51 -6.03 14.86
CA ILE A 66 25.85 -5.50 13.67
C ILE A 66 24.77 -6.48 13.25
N ASN A 67 23.52 -6.00 13.23
CA ASN A 67 22.39 -6.74 12.70
C ASN A 67 22.06 -6.23 11.30
N LEU A 68 22.03 -7.14 10.31
CA LEU A 68 21.68 -6.82 8.93
C LEU A 68 20.21 -7.16 8.68
N ARG A 69 19.44 -6.18 8.20
CA ARG A 69 18.08 -6.38 7.71
C ARG A 69 18.08 -6.30 6.19
N ILE A 70 17.42 -7.27 5.56
CA ILE A 70 17.31 -7.36 4.10
C ILE A 70 15.84 -7.12 3.72
N GLY A 71 15.62 -6.41 2.61
CA GLY A 71 14.31 -6.17 2.02
C GLY A 71 14.40 -5.98 0.52
N THR A 72 13.26 -5.99 -0.13
CA THR A 72 13.11 -5.55 -1.52
C THR A 72 12.79 -4.06 -1.54
N GLY A 73 13.30 -3.37 -2.53
CA GLY A 73 12.90 -2.01 -2.91
C GLY A 73 12.82 -1.90 -4.41
N PHE A 74 12.37 -0.76 -4.91
CA PHE A 74 12.32 -0.49 -6.33
C PHE A 74 12.53 1.00 -6.63
N PHE A 75 13.18 1.27 -7.77
CA PHE A 75 13.38 2.62 -8.25
C PHE A 75 12.07 3.27 -8.70
N VAL A 76 11.83 4.50 -8.24
CA VAL A 76 10.63 5.29 -8.56
C VAL A 76 10.94 6.60 -9.28
N SER A 77 12.21 6.87 -9.56
CA SER A 77 12.64 8.01 -10.37
C SER A 77 14.01 7.79 -10.98
N ARG A 78 14.34 8.55 -12.02
CA ARG A 78 15.64 8.52 -12.69
C ARG A 78 16.77 9.14 -11.85
N GLU A 79 16.44 9.88 -10.79
CA GLU A 79 17.38 10.47 -9.83
C GLU A 79 17.87 9.44 -8.79
N GLY A 80 17.47 8.17 -8.90
CA GLY A 80 17.88 7.10 -8.00
C GLY A 80 17.09 7.05 -6.67
N HIS A 81 15.84 7.49 -6.67
CA HIS A 81 14.94 7.32 -5.54
C HIS A 81 14.41 5.89 -5.47
N VAL A 82 14.46 5.30 -4.28
CA VAL A 82 14.01 3.93 -4.01
C VAL A 82 12.99 3.92 -2.89
N LEU A 83 11.85 3.26 -3.10
CA LEU A 83 10.91 2.93 -2.04
C LEU A 83 11.28 1.59 -1.40
N VAL A 84 11.17 1.54 -0.07
CA VAL A 84 11.45 0.35 0.76
C VAL A 84 10.57 0.38 2.01
N ASN A 85 10.38 -0.75 2.67
CA ASN A 85 9.68 -0.77 3.95
C ASN A 85 10.48 -0.04 5.04
N ALA A 86 9.82 0.86 5.81
CA ALA A 86 10.43 1.60 6.92
C ALA A 86 11.01 0.65 7.97
N SER A 87 10.36 -0.46 8.27
CA SER A 87 10.85 -1.50 9.18
C SER A 87 12.21 -2.08 8.78
N ARG A 88 12.66 -1.84 7.54
CA ARG A 88 13.98 -2.28 7.05
C ARG A 88 15.03 -1.17 7.08
N ALA A 89 14.64 0.10 6.99
CA ALA A 89 15.57 1.23 6.82
C ALA A 89 15.60 2.21 8.02
N LEU A 90 14.48 2.40 8.70
CA LEU A 90 14.36 3.34 9.82
C LEU A 90 15.30 2.95 10.96
N GLY A 91 16.15 3.90 11.37
CA GLY A 91 17.15 3.71 12.43
C GLY A 91 18.41 2.94 12.01
N ALA A 92 18.56 2.59 10.73
CA ALA A 92 19.80 2.02 10.23
C ALA A 92 20.91 3.05 10.24
N TYR A 93 22.13 2.66 10.70
CA TYR A 93 23.29 3.54 10.64
C TYR A 93 23.98 3.52 9.26
N LYS A 94 23.72 2.49 8.44
CA LYS A 94 24.22 2.37 7.07
C LYS A 94 23.21 1.61 6.21
N ILE A 95 22.95 2.14 5.01
CA ILE A 95 22.06 1.51 4.03
C ILE A 95 22.84 1.33 2.73
N GLY A 96 22.77 0.13 2.16
CA GLY A 96 23.29 -0.23 0.86
C GLY A 96 22.19 -0.78 -0.03
N ILE A 97 22.16 -0.33 -1.27
CA ILE A 97 21.28 -0.85 -2.32
C ILE A 97 22.12 -1.77 -3.22
N GLU A 98 21.80 -3.06 -3.20
CA GLU A 98 22.44 -4.01 -4.10
C GLU A 98 21.65 -4.08 -5.41
N TYR A 99 22.38 -3.83 -6.50
CA TYR A 99 21.85 -3.83 -7.86
C TYR A 99 22.87 -4.44 -8.81
N LYS A 100 22.50 -5.50 -9.55
CA LYS A 100 23.37 -6.22 -10.49
C LYS A 100 24.75 -6.55 -9.90
N GLY A 101 24.77 -7.10 -8.68
CA GLY A 101 25.97 -7.53 -7.97
C GLY A 101 26.83 -6.41 -7.35
N ASN A 102 26.49 -5.14 -7.55
CA ASN A 102 27.16 -3.99 -6.94
C ASN A 102 26.35 -3.43 -5.78
N VAL A 103 27.01 -2.89 -4.75
CA VAL A 103 26.36 -2.24 -3.61
C VAL A 103 26.57 -0.73 -3.68
N TYR A 104 25.49 0.02 -3.79
CA TYR A 104 25.47 1.47 -3.85
C TYR A 104 25.06 2.04 -2.49
N PRO A 105 25.82 2.96 -1.90
CA PRO A 105 25.41 3.64 -0.67
C PRO A 105 24.15 4.47 -0.91
N ALA A 106 23.23 4.43 0.06
CA ALA A 106 22.00 5.21 0.01
C ALA A 106 21.76 5.94 1.33
N GLU A 107 21.10 7.09 1.23
CA GLU A 107 20.67 7.90 2.36
C GLU A 107 19.14 7.97 2.42
N PRO A 108 18.54 8.02 3.61
CA PRO A 108 17.12 8.21 3.75
C PRO A 108 16.77 9.68 3.47
N LEU A 109 15.80 9.91 2.59
CA LEU A 109 15.13 11.19 2.43
C LEU A 109 14.03 11.37 3.46
N GLY A 110 13.42 10.27 3.89
CA GLY A 110 12.42 10.28 4.94
C GLY A 110 11.79 8.91 5.22
N HIS A 111 11.02 8.88 6.31
CA HIS A 111 10.33 7.68 6.79
C HIS A 111 8.89 7.99 7.19
N ASP A 112 7.98 7.11 6.85
CA ASP A 112 6.62 7.05 7.40
C ASP A 112 6.40 5.70 8.11
N PRO A 113 6.66 5.60 9.41
CA PRO A 113 6.46 4.37 10.17
C PRO A 113 5.00 3.89 10.17
N VAL A 114 4.05 4.80 10.02
CA VAL A 114 2.60 4.49 10.08
C VAL A 114 2.15 3.67 8.88
N THR A 115 2.66 3.99 7.67
CA THR A 115 2.41 3.18 6.47
C THR A 115 3.52 2.17 6.19
N ASN A 116 4.57 2.14 7.01
CA ASN A 116 5.75 1.31 6.83
C ASN A 116 6.53 1.62 5.54
N ILE A 117 6.63 2.88 5.13
CA ILE A 117 7.35 3.31 3.92
C ILE A 117 8.55 4.17 4.27
N SER A 118 9.66 3.92 3.58
CA SER A 118 10.82 4.79 3.54
C SER A 118 11.18 5.15 2.10
N LEU A 119 11.58 6.39 1.90
CA LEU A 119 12.15 6.88 0.66
C LEU A 119 13.66 7.04 0.84
N LEU A 120 14.42 6.35 0.00
CA LEU A 120 15.88 6.41 -0.03
C LEU A 120 16.34 7.08 -1.32
N ARG A 121 17.54 7.68 -1.28
CA ARG A 121 18.25 8.16 -2.47
C ARG A 121 19.62 7.53 -2.55
N LEU A 122 20.01 6.99 -3.70
CA LEU A 122 21.36 6.53 -3.95
C LEU A 122 22.32 7.73 -4.06
N ILE A 123 23.46 7.66 -3.41
CA ILE A 123 24.49 8.72 -3.47
C ILE A 123 25.09 8.79 -4.87
N ASN A 124 25.39 7.64 -5.48
CA ASN A 124 25.88 7.51 -6.85
C ASN A 124 25.05 6.41 -7.53
N ALA A 125 23.96 6.78 -8.20
CA ALA A 125 23.11 5.81 -8.87
C ALA A 125 23.85 5.15 -10.07
N PRO A 126 23.47 3.90 -10.44
CA PRO A 126 23.96 3.27 -11.66
C PRO A 126 23.64 4.12 -12.90
N GLU A 127 24.44 3.98 -13.97
CA GLU A 127 24.20 4.69 -15.23
C GLU A 127 22.88 4.30 -15.90
N SER A 128 22.43 3.05 -15.70
CA SER A 128 21.20 2.52 -16.30
C SER A 128 20.45 1.61 -15.34
N PHE A 129 19.17 1.92 -15.14
CA PHE A 129 18.21 1.12 -14.35
C PHE A 129 16.78 1.42 -14.79
N GLY A 130 15.88 0.46 -14.54
CA GLY A 130 14.45 0.63 -14.73
C GLY A 130 13.84 1.57 -13.68
N VAL A 131 12.64 2.08 -13.95
CA VAL A 131 11.86 2.89 -13.00
C VAL A 131 10.41 2.45 -13.06
N ILE A 132 9.79 2.26 -11.90
CA ILE A 132 8.37 1.95 -11.78
C ILE A 132 7.64 3.26 -11.45
N PRO A 133 6.79 3.77 -12.35
CA PRO A 133 6.05 5.01 -12.11
C PRO A 133 4.95 4.77 -11.07
N LEU A 134 4.76 5.75 -10.16
CA LEU A 134 3.67 5.75 -9.20
C LEU A 134 2.42 6.43 -9.78
N THR A 135 1.97 5.97 -10.94
CA THR A 135 0.77 6.51 -11.60
C THR A 135 -0.48 5.82 -11.07
N PHE A 136 -1.52 6.61 -10.81
CA PHE A 136 -2.82 6.12 -10.40
C PHE A 136 -3.90 6.72 -11.30
N GLU A 137 -4.54 5.89 -12.10
CA GLU A 137 -5.57 6.32 -13.06
C GLU A 137 -6.99 6.39 -12.46
N GLY A 138 -7.12 6.31 -11.12
CA GLY A 138 -8.41 6.39 -10.42
C GLY A 138 -9.25 5.10 -10.50
N ARG A 139 -8.73 4.04 -11.09
CA ARG A 139 -9.43 2.76 -11.22
C ARG A 139 -9.27 1.92 -9.96
N GLU A 140 -10.38 1.52 -9.37
CA GLU A 140 -10.38 0.53 -8.29
C GLU A 140 -10.04 -0.86 -8.84
N VAL A 141 -9.15 -1.58 -8.15
CA VAL A 141 -8.79 -2.96 -8.50
C VAL A 141 -9.84 -3.90 -7.95
N ALA A 142 -10.47 -4.70 -8.80
CA ALA A 142 -11.51 -5.63 -8.41
C ALA A 142 -10.97 -6.81 -7.59
N LEU A 143 -11.76 -7.32 -6.64
CA LEU A 143 -11.42 -8.56 -5.92
C LEU A 143 -11.34 -9.74 -6.89
N GLY A 144 -10.37 -10.63 -6.67
CA GLY A 144 -10.08 -11.76 -7.55
C GLY A 144 -9.16 -11.41 -8.73
N THR A 145 -8.77 -10.13 -8.91
CA THR A 145 -7.79 -9.74 -9.92
C THR A 145 -6.49 -10.52 -9.69
N PHE A 146 -5.96 -11.13 -10.76
CA PHE A 146 -4.63 -11.71 -10.77
C PHE A 146 -3.58 -10.61 -10.58
N ILE A 147 -2.62 -10.87 -9.71
CA ILE A 147 -1.56 -9.93 -9.38
C ILE A 147 -0.20 -10.61 -9.44
N PHE A 148 0.80 -9.83 -9.81
CA PHE A 148 2.20 -10.24 -9.89
C PHE A 148 3.05 -9.36 -8.97
N SER A 149 4.10 -9.94 -8.37
CA SER A 149 5.06 -9.17 -7.59
C SER A 149 6.48 -9.59 -7.97
N LEU A 150 7.41 -8.67 -7.91
CA LEU A 150 8.83 -8.93 -8.15
C LEU A 150 9.61 -8.63 -6.87
N ALA A 151 10.32 -9.62 -6.35
CA ALA A 151 11.00 -9.52 -5.07
C ALA A 151 12.42 -10.11 -5.11
N CYS A 152 13.26 -9.69 -4.15
CA CYS A 152 14.60 -10.25 -3.90
C CYS A 152 14.57 -11.14 -2.65
N PRO A 153 14.20 -12.43 -2.74
CA PRO A 153 14.16 -13.31 -1.58
C PRO A 153 15.58 -13.63 -1.12
N LEU A 154 15.89 -13.37 0.15
CA LEU A 154 17.21 -13.63 0.73
C LEU A 154 18.35 -13.07 -0.15
N ASP A 155 19.25 -13.95 -0.61
CA ASP A 155 20.36 -13.62 -1.52
C ASP A 155 20.11 -14.11 -2.97
N PHE A 156 18.88 -14.55 -3.29
CA PHE A 156 18.53 -14.98 -4.65
C PHE A 156 18.24 -13.78 -5.56
N ASP A 157 18.36 -14.01 -6.86
CA ASP A 157 18.00 -13.01 -7.86
C ASP A 157 16.53 -12.60 -7.79
N VAL A 158 16.18 -11.52 -8.48
CA VAL A 158 14.80 -11.06 -8.60
C VAL A 158 13.90 -12.21 -9.05
N SER A 159 12.87 -12.47 -8.28
CA SER A 159 11.97 -13.59 -8.50
C SER A 159 10.53 -13.11 -8.64
N PRO A 160 9.78 -13.58 -9.66
CA PRO A 160 8.38 -13.26 -9.82
C PRO A 160 7.52 -14.10 -8.86
N ILE A 161 6.47 -13.48 -8.33
CA ILE A 161 5.50 -14.11 -7.43
C ILE A 161 4.10 -13.84 -7.99
N PHE A 162 3.25 -14.85 -8.00
CA PHE A 162 1.87 -14.77 -8.50
C PHE A 162 0.87 -14.90 -7.36
N GLY A 163 -0.26 -14.20 -7.47
CA GLY A 163 -1.36 -14.29 -6.53
C GLY A 163 -2.63 -13.60 -7.03
N ILE A 164 -3.55 -13.35 -6.08
CA ILE A 164 -4.79 -12.60 -6.32
C ILE A 164 -4.99 -11.51 -5.27
N LEU A 165 -5.71 -10.46 -5.64
CA LEU A 165 -6.28 -9.52 -4.69
C LEU A 165 -7.46 -10.18 -3.98
N SER A 166 -7.33 -10.45 -2.68
CA SER A 166 -8.31 -11.20 -1.88
C SER A 166 -9.16 -10.34 -0.95
N GLY A 167 -8.83 -9.06 -0.79
CA GLY A 167 -9.61 -8.16 0.06
C GLY A 167 -9.14 -6.71 0.00
N VAL A 168 -9.98 -5.82 0.53
CA VAL A 168 -9.66 -4.42 0.82
C VAL A 168 -10.07 -4.16 2.26
N ASP A 169 -9.08 -4.06 3.13
CA ASP A 169 -9.30 -4.03 4.56
C ASP A 169 -8.94 -2.64 5.13
N LYS A 170 -9.74 -2.18 6.09
CA LYS A 170 -9.51 -0.92 6.82
C LYS A 170 -9.03 -1.16 8.24
N LYS A 171 -9.10 -2.42 8.71
CA LYS A 171 -8.65 -2.86 10.04
C LYS A 171 -8.31 -4.35 10.07
N LEU A 172 -7.57 -4.75 11.08
CA LEU A 172 -7.34 -6.15 11.44
C LEU A 172 -7.54 -6.28 12.96
N GLY A 173 -8.59 -7.00 13.36
CA GLY A 173 -9.02 -7.02 14.77
C GLY A 173 -9.36 -5.60 15.24
N ASP A 174 -8.74 -5.16 16.33
CA ASP A 174 -8.91 -3.81 16.89
C ASP A 174 -7.97 -2.77 16.27
N SER A 175 -6.99 -3.20 15.47
CA SER A 175 -6.02 -2.31 14.81
C SER A 175 -6.62 -1.70 13.55
N ILE A 176 -6.87 -0.38 13.57
CA ILE A 176 -7.37 0.39 12.43
C ILE A 176 -6.18 0.87 11.59
N PHE A 177 -6.26 0.65 10.28
CA PHE A 177 -5.20 1.05 9.34
C PHE A 177 -5.27 2.55 8.99
N PRO A 178 -4.14 3.19 8.69
CA PRO A 178 -4.09 4.62 8.33
C PRO A 178 -4.81 4.92 7.01
N THR A 179 -4.98 3.93 6.15
CA THR A 179 -5.79 3.93 4.93
C THR A 179 -6.23 2.50 4.63
N ALA A 180 -7.10 2.30 3.64
CA ALA A 180 -7.45 0.96 3.21
C ALA A 180 -6.22 0.26 2.61
N TYR A 181 -5.97 -0.98 3.02
CA TYR A 181 -4.91 -1.84 2.51
C TYR A 181 -5.50 -2.93 1.62
N TYR A 182 -4.78 -3.28 0.56
CA TYR A 182 -5.09 -4.44 -0.26
C TYR A 182 -4.57 -5.69 0.44
N ARG A 183 -5.46 -6.66 0.69
CA ARG A 183 -5.10 -7.99 1.15
C ARG A 183 -4.87 -8.88 -0.07
N THR A 184 -3.71 -9.51 -0.12
CA THR A 184 -3.29 -10.36 -1.23
C THR A 184 -3.04 -11.79 -0.78
N SER A 185 -3.12 -12.74 -1.70
CA SER A 185 -2.70 -14.14 -1.46
C SER A 185 -1.19 -14.36 -1.61
N ILE A 186 -0.42 -13.30 -1.89
CA ILE A 186 1.03 -13.38 -1.98
C ILE A 186 1.62 -13.46 -0.58
N SER A 187 2.27 -14.58 -0.26
CA SER A 187 3.07 -14.71 0.96
C SER A 187 4.41 -14.02 0.77
N ILE A 188 4.81 -13.21 1.75
CA ILE A 188 6.12 -12.56 1.77
C ILE A 188 7.02 -13.19 2.84
N GLY A 189 8.15 -13.71 2.39
CA GLY A 189 9.21 -14.26 3.23
C GLY A 189 10.33 -13.27 3.48
N SER A 190 11.45 -13.80 4.00
CA SER A 190 12.67 -12.99 4.26
C SER A 190 13.20 -12.36 2.98
N GLY A 191 13.44 -11.05 3.01
CA GLY A 191 13.93 -10.28 1.88
C GLY A 191 12.84 -9.77 0.92
N GLN A 192 11.61 -10.28 0.98
CA GLN A 192 10.56 -9.97 0.00
C GLN A 192 9.69 -8.76 0.37
N GLY A 193 9.69 -8.33 1.64
CA GLY A 193 8.93 -7.14 2.05
C GLY A 193 9.43 -5.89 1.34
N GLY A 194 8.49 -5.09 0.81
CA GLY A 194 8.79 -3.90 0.01
C GLY A 194 8.72 -4.14 -1.50
N SER A 195 8.28 -5.31 -1.94
CA SER A 195 8.13 -5.62 -3.36
C SER A 195 6.94 -4.89 -4.00
N PRO A 196 7.08 -4.39 -5.24
CA PRO A 196 5.97 -3.84 -6.00
C PRO A 196 4.98 -4.93 -6.41
N VAL A 197 3.72 -4.57 -6.50
CA VAL A 197 2.62 -5.46 -6.91
C VAL A 197 1.94 -4.86 -8.13
N PHE A 198 1.80 -5.66 -9.19
CA PHE A 198 1.24 -5.27 -10.48
C PHE A 198 -0.05 -6.05 -10.77
N ASP A 199 -0.93 -5.46 -11.57
CA ASP A 199 -2.02 -6.18 -12.22
C ASP A 199 -1.55 -6.89 -13.50
N VAL A 200 -2.47 -7.60 -14.18
CA VAL A 200 -2.18 -8.32 -15.44
C VAL A 200 -1.76 -7.40 -16.60
N ASN A 201 -2.05 -6.10 -16.52
CA ASN A 201 -1.64 -5.13 -17.53
C ASN A 201 -0.24 -4.56 -17.28
N GLY A 202 0.41 -4.93 -16.17
CA GLY A 202 1.69 -4.37 -15.73
C GLY A 202 1.57 -3.02 -15.02
N GLN A 203 0.35 -2.61 -14.65
CA GLN A 203 0.16 -1.40 -13.87
C GLN A 203 0.47 -1.68 -12.40
N LEU A 204 1.28 -0.82 -11.78
CA LEU A 204 1.55 -0.89 -10.35
C LEU A 204 0.25 -0.63 -9.58
N ILE A 205 -0.18 -1.59 -8.76
CA ILE A 205 -1.34 -1.42 -7.87
C ILE A 205 -0.93 -1.07 -6.44
N GLY A 206 0.30 -1.38 -6.04
CA GLY A 206 0.81 -1.04 -4.72
C GLY A 206 2.13 -1.71 -4.38
N MET A 207 2.47 -1.71 -3.08
CA MET A 207 3.72 -2.25 -2.53
C MET A 207 3.43 -3.10 -1.29
N THR A 208 4.04 -4.26 -1.16
CA THR A 208 3.89 -5.14 0.02
C THR A 208 4.49 -4.48 1.26
N ILE A 209 3.71 -4.38 2.34
CA ILE A 209 4.11 -3.69 3.58
C ILE A 209 4.22 -4.61 4.79
N ALA A 210 3.44 -5.68 4.84
CA ALA A 210 3.42 -6.61 5.96
C ALA A 210 2.89 -7.99 5.54
N SER A 211 3.39 -9.06 6.17
CA SER A 211 2.75 -10.37 6.15
C SER A 211 1.53 -10.37 7.09
N ILE A 212 0.52 -11.18 6.78
CA ILE A 212 -0.63 -11.36 7.65
C ILE A 212 -0.32 -12.52 8.59
N PRO A 213 -0.36 -12.32 9.93
CA PRO A 213 -0.14 -13.38 10.90
C PRO A 213 -1.09 -14.56 10.66
N ASP A 214 -0.58 -15.78 10.78
CA ASP A 214 -1.33 -17.04 10.68
C ASP A 214 -2.07 -17.26 9.34
N MET A 215 -1.78 -16.45 8.32
CA MET A 215 -2.33 -16.60 6.98
C MET A 215 -1.24 -16.58 5.91
N ASN A 216 -1.43 -17.34 4.84
CA ASN A 216 -0.61 -17.26 3.64
C ASN A 216 -1.05 -16.04 2.81
N GLY A 217 -0.52 -14.86 3.15
CA GLY A 217 -0.90 -13.63 2.48
C GLY A 217 -0.14 -12.41 2.99
N SER A 218 -0.37 -11.28 2.36
CA SER A 218 0.25 -10.01 2.75
C SER A 218 -0.71 -8.83 2.57
N TYR A 219 -0.41 -7.76 3.29
CA TYR A 219 -0.97 -6.44 3.03
C TYR A 219 -0.09 -5.66 2.06
N CYS A 220 -0.75 -5.01 1.13
CA CYS A 220 -0.16 -4.13 0.13
C CYS A 220 -0.73 -2.72 0.31
N LEU A 221 0.15 -1.72 0.39
CA LEU A 221 -0.26 -0.31 0.39
C LEU A 221 -0.59 0.10 -1.04
N PRO A 222 -1.80 0.61 -1.33
CA PRO A 222 -2.21 1.01 -2.68
C PRO A 222 -1.29 2.09 -3.28
N VAL A 223 -1.12 2.07 -4.60
CA VAL A 223 -0.26 3.01 -5.33
C VAL A 223 -0.63 4.47 -5.09
N SER A 224 -1.92 4.79 -4.94
CA SER A 224 -2.37 6.16 -4.61
C SER A 224 -1.85 6.65 -3.26
N ALA A 225 -1.78 5.75 -2.27
CA ALA A 225 -1.19 6.05 -0.97
C ALA A 225 0.35 6.11 -1.04
N LEU A 226 0.99 5.24 -1.82
CA LEU A 226 2.43 5.29 -2.06
C LEU A 226 2.87 6.61 -2.70
N ALA A 227 2.15 7.07 -3.74
CA ALA A 227 2.42 8.33 -4.41
C ALA A 227 2.36 9.50 -3.43
N ARG A 228 1.29 9.54 -2.60
CA ARG A 228 1.13 10.52 -1.54
C ARG A 228 2.28 10.51 -0.53
N VAL A 229 2.60 9.34 0.01
CA VAL A 229 3.68 9.22 1.00
C VAL A 229 5.03 9.60 0.40
N LYS A 230 5.33 9.17 -0.84
CA LYS A 230 6.56 9.57 -1.53
C LYS A 230 6.69 11.08 -1.63
N GLU A 231 5.61 11.81 -2.01
CA GLU A 231 5.61 13.26 -2.10
C GLU A 231 5.86 13.93 -0.75
N ASP A 232 5.17 13.48 0.30
CA ASP A 232 5.37 13.98 1.66
C ASP A 232 6.83 13.79 2.12
N LEU A 233 7.43 12.62 1.88
CA LEU A 233 8.81 12.31 2.25
C LEU A 233 9.83 13.13 1.44
N MET A 234 9.54 13.44 0.17
CA MET A 234 10.40 14.31 -0.65
C MET A 234 10.44 15.75 -0.13
N VAL A 235 9.33 16.28 0.38
CA VAL A 235 9.21 17.68 0.80
C VAL A 235 9.66 17.88 2.24
N GLY A 236 9.22 17.01 3.16
CA GLY A 236 9.38 17.22 4.59
C GLY A 236 10.11 16.10 5.34
N GLY A 237 10.53 15.03 4.67
CA GLY A 237 11.17 13.86 5.30
C GLY A 237 10.25 13.04 6.20
N LYS A 238 9.02 13.48 6.40
CA LYS A 238 7.97 12.85 7.20
C LYS A 238 6.61 12.98 6.52
N SER A 239 5.64 12.16 6.93
CA SER A 239 4.27 12.29 6.43
C SER A 239 3.63 13.61 6.88
N LEU A 240 3.02 14.34 5.95
CA LEU A 240 2.40 15.65 6.15
C LEU A 240 0.86 15.53 6.22
N ARG A 241 0.38 14.64 7.07
CA ARG A 241 -1.07 14.42 7.26
C ARG A 241 -1.71 15.58 7.98
N GLY A 242 -2.83 16.05 7.44
CA GLY A 242 -3.63 17.09 8.08
C GLY A 242 -4.36 16.55 9.31
N TRP A 243 -4.16 17.22 10.44
CA TRP A 243 -4.90 16.95 11.67
C TRP A 243 -6.18 17.76 11.71
N ILE A 244 -7.29 17.14 12.13
CA ILE A 244 -8.62 17.75 12.17
C ILE A 244 -9.12 18.07 13.59
N GLY A 245 -8.42 17.63 14.63
CA GLY A 245 -8.64 18.06 16.02
C GLY A 245 -9.90 17.53 16.68
N LEU A 246 -10.28 16.28 16.42
CA LEU A 246 -11.40 15.63 17.08
C LEU A 246 -11.10 14.17 17.43
N GLU A 247 -11.80 13.66 18.45
CA GLU A 247 -11.86 12.24 18.78
C GLU A 247 -13.30 11.74 18.50
N VAL A 248 -13.39 10.50 18.07
CA VAL A 248 -14.68 9.88 17.72
C VAL A 248 -14.91 8.60 18.49
N ARG A 249 -16.19 8.22 18.58
CA ARG A 249 -16.63 6.91 19.05
C ARG A 249 -17.65 6.33 18.10
N GLU A 250 -17.75 5.01 18.09
CA GLU A 250 -18.76 4.27 17.34
C GLU A 250 -19.80 3.68 18.31
N ASN A 251 -21.07 3.83 17.98
CA ASN A 251 -22.14 3.25 18.77
C ASN A 251 -22.49 1.87 18.21
N ILE A 252 -22.18 0.80 18.97
CA ILE A 252 -22.31 -0.61 18.54
C ILE A 252 -23.77 -1.11 18.70
N SER A 253 -24.65 -0.35 19.34
CA SER A 253 -26.01 -0.82 19.72
C SER A 253 -27.06 -0.79 18.60
N GLY A 254 -26.70 -0.98 17.33
CA GLY A 254 -27.56 -1.46 16.25
C GLY A 254 -28.86 -0.71 15.90
N GLN A 255 -29.20 0.39 16.55
CA GLN A 255 -30.49 1.07 16.40
C GLN A 255 -30.47 2.43 15.70
N LYS A 256 -29.29 2.93 15.29
CA LYS A 256 -29.18 4.18 14.51
C LYS A 256 -28.37 3.94 13.24
N GLU A 257 -28.86 4.44 12.12
CA GLU A 257 -28.22 4.35 10.80
C GLU A 257 -26.82 5.02 10.74
N HIS A 258 -26.50 5.91 11.72
CA HIS A 258 -25.26 6.64 11.79
C HIS A 258 -24.57 6.35 13.12
N ASN A 259 -23.45 5.64 13.06
CA ASN A 259 -22.82 5.04 14.24
C ASN A 259 -21.60 5.80 14.74
N VAL A 260 -21.01 6.73 13.97
CA VAL A 260 -19.76 7.41 14.31
C VAL A 260 -20.04 8.85 14.72
N TYR A 261 -19.78 9.19 15.98
CA TYR A 261 -20.02 10.52 16.52
C TYR A 261 -18.79 11.14 17.16
N ILE A 262 -18.74 12.47 17.18
CA ILE A 262 -17.68 13.25 17.81
C ILE A 262 -17.82 13.12 19.33
N SER A 263 -16.82 12.51 19.99
CA SER A 263 -16.78 12.33 21.44
C SER A 263 -16.00 13.43 22.16
N LYS A 264 -15.05 14.07 21.45
CA LYS A 264 -14.25 15.18 21.98
C LYS A 264 -13.75 16.07 20.85
N ILE A 265 -13.61 17.35 21.13
CA ILE A 265 -13.00 18.35 20.24
C ILE A 265 -11.83 18.98 20.99
N ASN A 266 -10.71 19.16 20.28
CA ASN A 266 -9.55 19.81 20.82
C ASN A 266 -9.74 21.35 20.79
N GLU A 267 -9.46 22.00 21.91
CA GLU A 267 -9.53 23.46 22.04
C GLU A 267 -8.62 24.14 21.00
N SER A 268 -9.12 25.20 20.37
CA SER A 268 -8.45 25.92 19.30
C SER A 268 -8.07 25.06 18.08
N GLY A 269 -8.60 23.84 18.01
CA GLY A 269 -8.36 22.91 16.89
C GLY A 269 -9.26 23.18 15.68
N PRO A 270 -8.91 22.55 14.54
CA PRO A 270 -9.66 22.74 13.28
C PRO A 270 -11.16 22.45 13.40
N ALA A 271 -11.54 21.40 14.14
CA ALA A 271 -12.94 21.02 14.33
C ALA A 271 -13.73 22.08 15.10
N GLU A 272 -13.15 22.64 16.18
CA GLU A 272 -13.78 23.71 16.96
C GLU A 272 -13.95 24.98 16.11
N LEU A 273 -12.88 25.38 15.41
CA LEU A 273 -12.88 26.54 14.53
C LEU A 273 -13.90 26.43 13.39
N ALA A 274 -14.16 25.22 12.92
CA ALA A 274 -15.18 24.94 11.92
C ALA A 274 -16.62 24.96 12.47
N GLY A 275 -16.82 24.99 13.80
CA GLY A 275 -18.13 25.01 14.45
C GLY A 275 -18.75 23.63 14.68
N LEU A 276 -17.95 22.56 14.62
CA LEU A 276 -18.37 21.22 15.00
C LEU A 276 -18.61 21.13 16.52
N LYS A 277 -19.45 20.19 16.95
CA LYS A 277 -19.81 19.99 18.35
C LYS A 277 -19.68 18.54 18.76
N VAL A 278 -19.42 18.31 20.05
CA VAL A 278 -19.54 16.98 20.64
C VAL A 278 -20.96 16.48 20.48
N GLY A 279 -21.15 15.24 20.06
CA GLY A 279 -22.43 14.63 19.75
C GLY A 279 -22.82 14.68 18.27
N ASP A 280 -22.13 15.44 17.41
CA ASP A 280 -22.36 15.42 15.96
C ASP A 280 -22.08 14.01 15.41
N ASN A 281 -23.02 13.43 14.66
CA ASN A 281 -22.80 12.18 13.95
C ASN A 281 -22.17 12.48 12.58
N ILE A 282 -20.99 11.91 12.30
CA ILE A 282 -20.25 12.17 11.06
C ILE A 282 -20.85 11.32 9.93
N LEU A 283 -21.36 11.95 8.88
CA LEU A 283 -21.90 11.30 7.69
C LEU A 283 -20.84 11.13 6.60
N SER A 284 -20.02 12.16 6.38
CA SER A 284 -18.92 12.11 5.42
C SER A 284 -17.81 13.08 5.81
N LEU A 285 -16.58 12.73 5.40
CA LEU A 285 -15.38 13.57 5.57
C LEU A 285 -14.52 13.47 4.30
N CYS A 286 -14.11 14.62 3.73
CA CYS A 286 -13.30 14.68 2.52
C CYS A 286 -13.87 13.86 1.34
N GLY A 287 -15.21 13.80 1.21
CA GLY A 287 -15.90 13.03 0.18
C GLY A 287 -16.00 11.52 0.44
N VAL A 288 -15.49 11.04 1.58
CA VAL A 288 -15.62 9.64 2.01
C VAL A 288 -16.82 9.52 2.95
N THR A 289 -17.76 8.61 2.65
CA THR A 289 -18.86 8.26 3.55
C THR A 289 -18.34 7.54 4.78
N ILE A 290 -18.80 7.94 5.96
CA ILE A 290 -18.36 7.39 7.25
C ILE A 290 -19.49 6.53 7.82
N ASN A 291 -19.35 5.21 7.72
CA ASN A 291 -20.26 4.24 8.32
C ASN A 291 -19.65 3.62 9.59
N HIS A 292 -18.32 3.51 9.63
CA HIS A 292 -17.55 2.92 10.72
C HIS A 292 -16.37 3.81 11.10
N ILE A 293 -15.90 3.69 12.34
CA ILE A 293 -14.71 4.41 12.81
C ILE A 293 -13.47 4.12 11.92
N SER A 294 -13.40 2.93 11.34
CA SER A 294 -12.32 2.53 10.42
C SER A 294 -12.33 3.25 9.05
N ASP A 295 -13.40 4.02 8.74
CA ASP A 295 -13.46 4.83 7.52
C ASP A 295 -12.70 6.15 7.66
N LEU A 296 -12.61 6.68 8.88
CA LEU A 296 -12.02 7.99 9.17
C LEU A 296 -10.55 8.12 8.79
N PRO A 297 -9.66 7.14 9.09
CA PRO A 297 -8.28 7.23 8.68
C PRO A 297 -8.12 7.36 7.16
N SER A 298 -8.90 6.62 6.38
CA SER A 298 -8.88 6.72 4.91
C SER A 298 -9.34 8.09 4.41
N ALA A 299 -10.31 8.73 5.10
CA ALA A 299 -10.74 10.07 4.79
C ALA A 299 -9.68 11.12 5.14
N THR A 300 -9.09 11.05 6.34
CA THR A 300 -8.05 11.97 6.79
C THR A 300 -6.72 11.75 6.08
N PHE A 301 -6.42 10.54 5.64
CA PHE A 301 -5.22 10.23 4.86
C PHE A 301 -5.09 11.08 3.60
N LYS A 302 -6.23 11.47 2.99
CA LYS A 302 -6.27 12.33 1.79
C LYS A 302 -6.17 13.83 2.10
N THR A 303 -6.15 14.22 3.39
CA THR A 303 -6.15 15.62 3.80
C THR A 303 -4.73 16.13 4.01
N TYR A 304 -4.37 17.25 3.34
CA TYR A 304 -3.09 17.94 3.53
C TYR A 304 -3.19 19.02 4.60
N ILE A 305 -2.06 19.35 5.23
CA ILE A 305 -1.96 20.52 6.11
C ILE A 305 -2.37 21.77 5.33
N ASN A 306 -3.18 22.63 5.94
CA ASN A 306 -3.80 23.82 5.35
C ASN A 306 -4.87 23.57 4.28
N GLN A 307 -5.16 22.33 3.92
CA GLN A 307 -6.26 22.01 3.02
C GLN A 307 -7.59 22.24 3.71
N VAL A 308 -8.53 22.84 2.99
CA VAL A 308 -9.93 22.95 3.40
C VAL A 308 -10.71 21.80 2.80
N SER A 309 -11.42 21.07 3.65
CA SER A 309 -12.16 19.87 3.25
C SER A 309 -13.58 19.91 3.80
N PRO A 310 -14.60 19.40 3.05
CA PRO A 310 -15.96 19.34 3.54
C PRO A 310 -16.13 18.20 4.55
N ILE A 311 -16.92 18.47 5.59
CA ILE A 311 -17.41 17.47 6.53
C ILE A 311 -18.94 17.64 6.68
N LYS A 312 -19.68 16.55 6.52
CA LYS A 312 -21.14 16.50 6.77
C LYS A 312 -21.42 15.77 8.04
N VAL A 313 -22.27 16.36 8.86
CA VAL A 313 -22.70 15.77 10.13
C VAL A 313 -24.23 15.83 10.25
N LEU A 314 -24.78 14.93 11.06
CA LEU A 314 -26.14 14.98 11.53
C LEU A 314 -26.15 15.52 12.96
N ARG A 315 -26.79 16.68 13.18
CA ARG A 315 -26.96 17.34 14.48
C ARG A 315 -28.43 17.53 14.71
N GLU A 316 -29.00 16.97 15.79
CA GLU A 316 -30.43 17.12 16.15
C GLU A 316 -31.36 16.89 14.94
N ASP A 317 -31.19 15.77 14.22
CA ASP A 317 -31.92 15.37 13.01
C ASP A 317 -31.77 16.32 11.79
N THR A 318 -30.85 17.27 11.84
CA THR A 318 -30.53 18.18 10.72
C THR A 318 -29.17 17.87 10.15
N VAL A 319 -29.12 17.66 8.82
CA VAL A 319 -27.84 17.49 8.11
C VAL A 319 -27.19 18.86 7.93
N MET A 320 -25.98 19.00 8.42
CA MET A 320 -25.17 20.22 8.31
C MET A 320 -23.86 19.93 7.60
N GLU A 321 -23.40 20.89 6.83
CA GLU A 321 -22.10 20.82 6.15
C GLU A 321 -21.20 21.94 6.65
N PHE A 322 -19.94 21.57 6.99
CA PHE A 322 -18.90 22.49 7.46
C PHE A 322 -17.68 22.37 6.57
N SER A 323 -16.89 23.41 6.52
CA SER A 323 -15.55 23.43 5.89
C SER A 323 -14.50 23.38 6.99
N ILE A 324 -13.72 22.32 7.05
CA ILE A 324 -12.67 22.16 8.04
C ILE A 324 -11.29 22.38 7.39
N LYS A 325 -10.49 23.31 7.95
CA LYS A 325 -9.11 23.54 7.50
C LYS A 325 -8.16 22.74 8.37
N ALA A 326 -7.59 21.67 7.80
CA ALA A 326 -6.65 20.83 8.53
C ALA A 326 -5.38 21.59 8.95
N MET A 327 -4.85 21.28 10.11
CA MET A 327 -3.62 21.86 10.68
C MET A 327 -2.55 20.78 10.84
N GLU A 328 -1.34 21.18 11.18
CA GLU A 328 -0.33 20.25 11.69
C GLU A 328 -0.76 19.74 13.07
N ALA A 329 -0.59 18.43 13.32
CA ALA A 329 -0.90 17.88 14.62
C ALA A 329 0.02 18.50 15.70
N PRO A 330 -0.49 18.84 16.90
CA PRO A 330 0.34 19.30 17.98
C PRO A 330 1.36 18.23 18.34
N GLU A 331 2.62 18.61 18.59
CA GLU A 331 3.66 17.67 19.01
C GLU A 331 3.25 16.98 20.30
N ASN A 332 3.05 15.67 20.24
CA ASN A 332 2.84 14.87 21.44
C ASN A 332 4.17 14.81 22.22
N LYS A 333 4.18 15.34 23.44
CA LYS A 333 5.35 15.26 24.34
C LYS A 333 5.82 13.82 24.64
N ALA A 334 5.06 12.80 24.23
CA ALA A 334 5.43 11.39 24.37
C ALA A 334 6.46 10.92 23.33
N ASP A 335 6.48 11.49 22.12
CA ASP A 335 7.39 11.07 21.05
C ASP A 335 8.83 11.63 21.25
N SER A 336 9.00 12.65 22.08
CA SER A 336 10.30 13.24 22.39
C SER A 336 11.14 12.42 23.39
N GLN A 337 10.58 11.38 24.02
CA GLN A 337 11.30 10.51 24.98
C GLN A 337 11.82 9.20 24.35
N SER A 338 11.44 8.85 23.13
CA SER A 338 11.92 7.64 22.45
C SER A 338 13.14 7.89 21.53
N SER A 339 13.65 9.11 21.46
CA SER A 339 14.80 9.51 20.62
C SER A 339 16.03 9.94 21.45
N LYS A 340 16.12 9.51 22.71
CA LYS A 340 17.36 9.64 23.52
C LYS A 340 17.98 8.31 23.83
#